data_1cda8c76e2bf6f75de401d9f81983287
#
_entry.id   1cda8c76e2bf6f75de401d9f81983287
#
_cell.length_a   1.000
_cell.length_b   1.000
_cell.length_c   1.000
_cell.angle_alpha   90.00
_cell.angle_beta   90.00
_cell.angle_gamma   90.00
#
_symmetry.space_group_name_H-M   'P 1'
#
loop_
_entity.id
_entity.type
_entity.pdbx_description
1 polymer ?
#
loop_
_entity_poly.entity_id
_entity_poly.type
_entity_poly.pdbx_seq_one_letter_code
_entity_poly.pdbx_strand_id
1 'polypeptide(L)'
;MAVVIQIENLVKRYKELVALDHLNLEVEEGEIFGLLGPNGSGKSTTINCILALLKYDKGTVKVFGREMKPDSYDIKREIGVVMQDVAVFDELTVYENVDYFCGLYIRDKGLRKQYVDCLLYTSDAADDKA
;
A
#
# COMPACT_ATOMS: atom_id res chain seq x y z
N MET A 1 15.68 -13.16 6.20
CA MET A 1 14.39 -12.47 6.37
C MET A 1 13.51 -12.78 5.19
N ALA A 2 12.23 -12.88 5.42
CA ALA A 2 11.32 -13.18 4.33
C ALA A 2 11.16 -11.96 3.44
N VAL A 3 11.13 -12.20 2.14
CA VAL A 3 10.89 -11.13 1.17
C VAL A 3 9.37 -10.99 1.03
N VAL A 4 8.84 -9.83 1.33
CA VAL A 4 7.40 -9.60 1.28
C VAL A 4 6.95 -8.98 -0.04
N ILE A 5 7.82 -8.23 -0.72
CA ILE A 5 7.54 -7.72 -2.07
C ILE A 5 8.74 -8.05 -2.94
N GLN A 6 8.48 -8.71 -4.06
CA GLN A 6 9.53 -9.04 -5.00
C GLN A 6 9.11 -8.67 -6.41
N ILE A 7 9.90 -7.84 -7.07
CA ILE A 7 9.67 -7.43 -8.44
C ILE A 7 10.86 -7.87 -9.26
N GLU A 8 10.62 -8.59 -10.35
CA GLU A 8 11.68 -9.04 -11.23
C GLU A 8 11.41 -8.61 -12.66
N ASN A 9 12.35 -7.90 -13.23
CA ASN A 9 12.33 -7.47 -14.64
C ASN A 9 11.01 -6.84 -15.08
N LEU A 10 10.49 -5.96 -14.26
CA LEU A 10 9.20 -5.33 -14.53
C LEU A 10 9.33 -4.27 -15.62
N VAL A 11 8.53 -4.41 -16.67
CA VAL A 11 8.49 -3.48 -17.78
C VAL A 11 7.08 -2.97 -17.96
N LYS A 12 6.92 -1.66 -18.00
CA LYS A 12 5.65 -1.02 -18.28
C LYS A 12 5.86 0.06 -19.33
N ARG A 13 5.10 -0.01 -20.40
CA ARG A 13 5.17 0.96 -21.49
C ARG A 13 3.84 1.64 -21.67
N TYR A 14 3.91 2.92 -22.00
CA TYR A 14 2.76 3.71 -22.43
C TYR A 14 3.09 4.19 -23.83
N LYS A 15 2.60 3.49 -24.84
CA LYS A 15 2.91 3.77 -26.26
C LYS A 15 4.44 3.75 -26.44
N GLU A 16 5.05 4.91 -26.69
CA GLU A 16 6.50 4.96 -26.91
C GLU A 16 7.28 5.20 -25.63
N LEU A 17 6.61 5.55 -24.55
CA LEU A 17 7.30 5.83 -23.30
C LEU A 17 7.46 4.55 -22.49
N VAL A 18 8.70 4.26 -22.10
CA VAL A 18 8.97 3.14 -21.21
C VAL A 18 8.97 3.72 -19.80
N ALA A 19 7.91 3.47 -19.06
CA ALA A 19 7.78 3.99 -17.70
C ALA A 19 8.63 3.20 -16.71
N LEU A 20 8.69 1.87 -16.88
CA LEU A 20 9.54 1.00 -16.08
C LEU A 20 10.33 0.11 -17.02
N ASP A 21 11.65 0.08 -16.83
CA ASP A 21 12.54 -0.64 -17.72
C ASP A 21 13.31 -1.69 -16.94
N HIS A 22 12.78 -2.91 -16.93
CA HIS A 22 13.39 -4.04 -16.25
C HIS A 22 13.70 -3.76 -14.78
N LEU A 23 12.70 -3.22 -14.07
CA LEU A 23 12.87 -2.88 -12.67
C LEU A 23 12.96 -4.14 -11.81
N ASN A 24 13.94 -4.17 -10.94
CA ASN A 24 14.09 -5.22 -9.95
C ASN A 24 14.07 -4.60 -8.57
N LEU A 25 13.34 -5.21 -7.64
CA LEU A 25 13.18 -4.64 -6.32
C LEU A 25 12.76 -5.72 -5.34
N GLU A 26 13.31 -5.69 -4.14
CA GLU A 26 12.90 -6.58 -3.07
C GLU A 26 12.71 -5.79 -1.79
N VAL A 27 11.64 -6.08 -1.07
CA VAL A 27 11.40 -5.50 0.26
C VAL A 27 11.24 -6.65 1.23
N GLU A 28 12.02 -6.61 2.33
CA GLU A 28 11.97 -7.67 3.31
C GLU A 28 11.02 -7.34 4.45
N GLU A 29 10.58 -8.37 5.14
CA GLU A 29 9.69 -8.20 6.27
C GLU A 29 10.33 -7.30 7.32
N GLY A 30 9.55 -6.34 7.82
CA GLY A 30 10.03 -5.40 8.83
C GLY A 30 10.83 -4.23 8.28
N GLU A 31 11.03 -4.18 6.96
CA GLU A 31 11.83 -3.14 6.37
C GLU A 31 10.98 -1.92 5.98
N ILE A 32 11.53 -0.73 6.16
CA ILE A 32 10.93 0.49 5.64
C ILE A 32 11.72 0.84 4.39
N PHE A 33 11.05 0.78 3.26
CA PHE A 33 11.71 0.96 1.97
C PHE A 33 11.24 2.27 1.33
N GLY A 34 12.18 3.11 0.92
CA GLY A 34 11.89 4.39 0.28
C GLY A 34 12.03 4.31 -1.23
N LEU A 35 11.04 4.83 -1.94
CA LEU A 35 11.07 4.89 -3.38
C LEU A 35 11.11 6.36 -3.76
N LEU A 36 12.30 6.84 -4.07
CA LEU A 36 12.53 8.27 -4.28
C LEU A 36 12.70 8.60 -5.75
N GLY A 37 12.36 9.82 -6.09
CA GLY A 37 12.52 10.32 -7.45
C GLY A 37 11.55 11.45 -7.73
N PRO A 38 11.79 12.23 -8.79
CA PRO A 38 10.88 13.31 -9.16
C PRO A 38 9.58 12.77 -9.75
N ASN A 39 8.62 13.63 -9.91
CA ASN A 39 7.37 13.26 -10.56
C ASN A 39 7.67 12.76 -11.98
N GLY A 40 7.02 11.68 -12.35
CA GLY A 40 7.26 11.09 -13.66
C GLY A 40 8.37 10.07 -13.69
N SER A 41 8.98 9.75 -12.52
CA SER A 41 10.06 8.79 -12.48
C SER A 41 9.60 7.34 -12.38
N GLY A 42 8.30 7.10 -12.34
CA GLY A 42 7.76 5.74 -12.29
C GLY A 42 7.35 5.26 -10.91
N LYS A 43 7.39 6.12 -9.89
CA LYS A 43 7.04 5.71 -8.53
C LYS A 43 5.59 5.23 -8.42
N SER A 44 4.65 6.02 -8.90
CA SER A 44 3.23 5.66 -8.85
C SER A 44 2.93 4.47 -9.75
N THR A 45 3.60 4.40 -10.89
CA THR A 45 3.45 3.26 -11.80
C THR A 45 3.90 1.98 -11.11
N THR A 46 5.01 2.03 -10.39
CA THR A 46 5.51 0.88 -9.65
C THR A 46 4.52 0.44 -8.58
N ILE A 47 4.00 1.37 -7.79
CA ILE A 47 3.04 1.06 -6.74
C ILE A 47 1.77 0.44 -7.34
N ASN A 48 1.27 1.02 -8.42
CA ASN A 48 0.06 0.50 -9.06
C ASN A 48 0.27 -0.90 -9.66
N CYS A 49 1.46 -1.20 -10.12
CA CYS A 49 1.77 -2.55 -10.59
C CYS A 49 1.84 -3.53 -9.43
N ILE A 50 2.40 -3.12 -8.30
CA ILE A 50 2.45 -3.98 -7.11
C ILE A 50 1.04 -4.33 -6.66
N LEU A 51 0.13 -3.37 -6.70
CA LEU A 51 -1.24 -3.58 -6.27
C LEU A 51 -2.12 -4.24 -7.33
N ALA A 52 -1.55 -4.54 -8.49
CA ALA A 52 -2.26 -5.11 -9.63
C ALA A 52 -3.42 -4.22 -10.10
N LEU A 53 -3.27 -2.92 -9.90
CA LEU A 53 -4.23 -1.95 -10.42
C LEU A 53 -3.88 -1.52 -11.84
N LEU A 54 -2.67 -1.86 -12.28
CA LEU A 54 -2.17 -1.51 -13.58
C LEU A 54 -1.53 -2.75 -14.20
N LYS A 55 -1.87 -3.01 -15.43
CA LYS A 55 -1.31 -4.15 -16.14
C LYS A 55 0.07 -3.76 -16.67
N TYR A 56 1.03 -4.67 -16.56
CA TYR A 56 2.37 -4.43 -17.05
C TYR A 56 2.71 -5.38 -18.20
N ASP A 57 3.76 -5.02 -18.95
CA ASP A 57 4.08 -5.75 -20.19
C ASP A 57 4.95 -6.96 -19.97
N LYS A 58 5.90 -6.89 -19.06
CA LYS A 58 6.80 -8.00 -18.76
C LYS A 58 7.18 -7.98 -17.30
N GLY A 59 7.62 -9.10 -16.80
CA GLY A 59 8.14 -9.23 -15.45
C GLY A 59 7.18 -9.91 -14.50
N THR A 60 7.58 -9.99 -13.25
CA THR A 60 6.81 -10.66 -12.22
C THR A 60 6.74 -9.81 -10.98
N VAL A 61 5.58 -9.77 -10.36
CA VAL A 61 5.38 -9.10 -9.08
C VAL A 61 4.81 -10.11 -8.10
N LYS A 62 5.52 -10.34 -7.00
CA LYS A 62 5.05 -11.24 -5.94
C LYS A 62 4.92 -10.48 -4.64
N VAL A 63 3.85 -10.75 -3.93
CA VAL A 63 3.61 -10.19 -2.61
C VAL A 63 3.33 -11.36 -1.67
N PHE A 64 4.03 -11.39 -0.55
CA PHE A 64 3.97 -12.49 0.41
C PHE A 64 4.25 -13.85 -0.25
N GLY A 65 5.19 -13.85 -1.20
CA GLY A 65 5.60 -15.09 -1.87
C GLY A 65 4.67 -15.58 -2.96
N ARG A 66 3.59 -14.84 -3.24
CA ARG A 66 2.61 -15.26 -4.26
C ARG A 66 2.50 -14.21 -5.35
N GLU A 67 2.29 -14.66 -6.57
CA GLU A 67 2.14 -13.75 -7.69
C GLU A 67 0.88 -12.90 -7.53
N MET A 68 1.04 -11.59 -7.72
CA MET A 68 -0.07 -10.66 -7.53
C MET A 68 -0.90 -10.57 -8.79
N LYS A 69 -2.21 -10.71 -8.64
CA LYS A 69 -3.17 -10.64 -9.74
C LYS A 69 -4.28 -9.67 -9.38
N PRO A 70 -5.04 -9.17 -10.36
CA PRO A 70 -6.13 -8.24 -10.06
C PRO A 70 -7.16 -8.78 -9.07
N ASP A 71 -7.35 -10.10 -9.05
CA ASP A 71 -8.31 -10.73 -8.15
C ASP A 71 -7.67 -11.36 -6.91
N SER A 72 -6.45 -11.00 -6.59
CA SER A 72 -5.77 -11.51 -5.38
C SER A 72 -6.30 -10.81 -4.13
N TYR A 73 -7.59 -10.97 -3.86
CA TYR A 73 -8.24 -10.28 -2.75
C TYR A 73 -7.73 -10.73 -1.38
N ASP A 74 -7.33 -11.98 -1.27
CA ASP A 74 -6.77 -12.51 -0.05
C ASP A 74 -5.44 -11.84 0.30
N ILE A 75 -4.64 -11.48 -0.71
CA ILE A 75 -3.40 -10.75 -0.50
C ILE A 75 -3.71 -9.28 -0.26
N LYS A 76 -4.60 -8.72 -1.06
CA LYS A 76 -4.92 -7.29 -0.97
C LYS A 76 -5.50 -6.89 0.38
N ARG A 77 -6.21 -7.79 1.05
CA ARG A 77 -6.76 -7.45 2.35
C ARG A 77 -5.67 -7.30 3.42
N GLU A 78 -4.47 -7.78 3.15
CA GLU A 78 -3.35 -7.62 4.06
C GLU A 78 -2.52 -6.38 3.76
N ILE A 79 -2.94 -5.56 2.81
CA ILE A 79 -2.21 -4.38 2.36
C ILE A 79 -3.01 -3.13 2.67
N GLY A 80 -2.38 -2.16 3.30
CA GLY A 80 -2.96 -0.84 3.49
C GLY A 80 -2.30 0.14 2.54
N VAL A 81 -3.07 1.05 1.96
CA VAL A 81 -2.55 2.03 1.03
C VAL A 81 -3.00 3.43 1.42
N VAL A 82 -2.05 4.36 1.45
CA VAL A 82 -2.35 5.76 1.64
C VAL A 82 -2.03 6.45 0.33
N MET A 83 -3.04 7.00 -0.30
CA MET A 83 -2.88 7.64 -1.59
C MET A 83 -2.39 9.07 -1.44
N GLN A 84 -1.90 9.65 -2.53
CA GLN A 84 -1.42 11.02 -2.52
C GLN A 84 -2.54 11.98 -2.13
N ASP A 85 -3.74 11.75 -2.65
CA ASP A 85 -4.89 12.55 -2.26
C ASP A 85 -5.66 11.74 -1.22
N VAL A 86 -5.40 12.05 0.03
CA VAL A 86 -6.03 11.33 1.13
C VAL A 86 -7.46 11.85 1.29
N ALA A 87 -8.41 10.95 1.20
CA ALA A 87 -9.80 11.30 1.38
C ALA A 87 -10.15 11.11 2.86
N VAL A 88 -10.41 12.21 3.54
CA VAL A 88 -10.87 12.16 4.91
C VAL A 88 -12.22 12.87 4.98
N PHE A 89 -13.00 12.51 5.97
CA PHE A 89 -14.29 13.16 6.18
C PHE A 89 -14.08 14.32 7.12
N ASP A 90 -14.20 15.54 6.59
CA ASP A 90 -13.94 16.74 7.40
C ASP A 90 -14.93 16.90 8.54
N GLU A 91 -16.12 16.35 8.41
CA GLU A 91 -17.15 16.44 9.43
C GLU A 91 -16.91 15.47 10.58
N LEU A 92 -15.98 14.54 10.43
CA LEU A 92 -15.71 13.52 11.44
C LEU A 92 -14.41 13.84 12.18
N THR A 93 -14.34 13.39 13.42
CA THR A 93 -13.10 13.53 14.19
C THR A 93 -12.04 12.57 13.65
N VAL A 94 -10.82 12.72 14.14
CA VAL A 94 -9.74 11.80 13.78
C VAL A 94 -10.13 10.37 14.17
N TYR A 95 -10.67 10.18 15.36
CA TYR A 95 -11.09 8.86 15.81
C TYR A 95 -12.16 8.28 14.88
N GLU A 96 -13.14 9.09 14.52
CA GLU A 96 -14.22 8.62 13.65
C GLU A 96 -13.73 8.28 12.26
N ASN A 97 -12.79 9.05 11.73
CA ASN A 97 -12.20 8.73 10.42
C ASN A 97 -11.46 7.39 10.47
N VAL A 98 -10.62 7.19 11.48
CA VAL A 98 -9.86 5.95 11.62
C VAL A 98 -10.81 4.78 11.84
N ASP A 99 -11.84 4.95 12.65
CA ASP A 99 -12.81 3.91 12.92
C ASP A 99 -13.57 3.52 11.65
N TYR A 100 -13.93 4.49 10.83
CA TYR A 100 -14.65 4.23 9.59
C TYR A 100 -13.81 3.38 8.65
N PHE A 101 -12.57 3.77 8.41
CA PHE A 101 -11.71 3.01 7.50
C PHE A 101 -11.35 1.64 8.07
N CYS A 102 -11.15 1.54 9.37
CA CYS A 102 -10.90 0.27 10.01
C CYS A 102 -12.12 -0.65 9.87
N GLY A 103 -13.31 -0.07 9.91
CA GLY A 103 -14.56 -0.82 9.78
C GLY A 103 -14.76 -1.47 8.43
N LEU A 104 -14.02 -1.03 7.41
CA LEU A 104 -14.07 -1.69 6.10
C LEU A 104 -13.41 -3.07 6.14
N TYR A 105 -12.55 -3.32 7.11
CA TYR A 105 -11.83 -4.58 7.24
C TYR A 105 -12.28 -5.39 8.45
N ILE A 106 -12.63 -4.73 9.55
CA ILE A 106 -12.97 -5.37 10.81
C ILE A 106 -14.40 -4.99 11.18
N ARG A 107 -15.31 -5.95 11.12
CA ARG A 107 -16.73 -5.67 11.40
C ARG A 107 -17.07 -5.71 12.87
N ASP A 108 -16.34 -6.49 13.66
CA ASP A 108 -16.61 -6.59 15.09
C ASP A 108 -16.25 -5.27 15.77
N LYS A 109 -17.26 -4.63 16.36
CA LYS A 109 -17.04 -3.29 16.96
C LYS A 109 -16.06 -3.31 18.12
N GLY A 110 -16.09 -4.36 18.93
CA GLY A 110 -15.19 -4.46 20.06
C GLY A 110 -13.74 -4.62 19.63
N LEU A 111 -13.52 -5.51 18.67
CA LEU A 111 -12.19 -5.74 18.14
C LEU A 111 -11.68 -4.49 17.41
N ARG A 112 -12.57 -3.85 16.64
CA ARG A 112 -12.20 -2.63 15.93
C ARG A 112 -11.79 -1.54 16.90
N LYS A 113 -12.51 -1.40 18.01
CA LYS A 113 -12.17 -0.39 19.00
C LYS A 113 -10.76 -0.61 19.54
N GLN A 114 -10.38 -1.85 19.77
CA GLN A 114 -9.04 -2.16 20.24
C GLN A 114 -7.97 -1.75 19.25
N TYR A 115 -8.20 -2.00 17.96
CA TYR A 115 -7.23 -1.61 16.93
C TYR A 115 -7.16 -0.10 16.77
N VAL A 116 -8.29 0.59 16.78
CA VAL A 116 -8.31 2.04 16.62
C VAL A 116 -7.62 2.71 17.81
N ASP A 117 -7.94 2.25 19.02
CA ASP A 117 -7.32 2.82 20.22
C ASP A 117 -5.80 2.57 20.21
N CYS A 118 -5.38 1.40 19.80
CA CYS A 118 -3.97 1.07 19.74
C CYS A 118 -3.24 1.94 18.71
N LEU A 119 -3.83 2.11 17.54
CA LEU A 119 -3.24 2.93 16.51
C LEU A 119 -3.08 4.38 16.95
N LEU A 120 -4.13 4.94 17.55
CA LEU A 120 -4.08 6.32 18.00
C LEU A 120 -3.13 6.51 19.16
N TYR A 121 -3.00 5.50 20.02
CA TYR A 121 -2.07 5.58 21.15
C TYR A 121 -0.62 5.53 20.67
N THR A 122 -0.32 4.69 19.68
CA THR A 122 1.05 4.55 19.22
C THR A 122 1.47 5.67 18.28
N SER A 123 0.54 6.31 17.57
CA SER A 123 0.91 7.42 16.74
C SER A 123 1.03 8.60 17.69
N ASP A 124 1.95 9.42 17.55
CA ASP A 124 2.13 10.45 18.44
C ASP A 124 1.06 11.37 18.49
N ALA A 125 0.29 11.27 17.58
CA ALA A 125 -0.81 12.07 17.60
C ALA A 125 -1.54 11.88 18.81
N ALA A 126 -1.41 10.72 19.29
CA ALA A 126 -2.12 10.49 20.45
C ALA A 126 -1.68 11.40 21.47
N ASP A 127 -0.50 11.83 21.39
CA ASP A 127 -0.19 12.63 22.31
C ASP A 127 -0.20 13.88 22.02
N ASP A 128 -0.47 14.15 21.28
CA ASP A 128 -0.47 15.27 21.09
C ASP A 128 -1.20 15.85 21.55
N LYS A 129 -1.20 15.72 22.06
CA LYS A 129 -1.50 16.45 22.63
C LYS A 129 -2.06 17.39 22.06
N ALA A 130 -2.21 17.17 21.10
CA ALA A 130 -2.75 18.18 20.40
C ALA A 130 -4.18 18.10 20.32
#